data_a51ca39d0e77e98c935efc70f20a2ed0
#
_entry.id   a51ca39d0e77e98c935efc70f20a2ed0
#
_cell.length_a   1.000
_cell.length_b   1.000
_cell.length_c   1.000
_cell.angle_alpha   90.00
_cell.angle_beta   90.00
_cell.angle_gamma   90.00
#
_symmetry.space_group_name_H-M   'P 1'
#
loop_
_entity.id
_entity.type
_entity.pdbx_description
1 polymer ?
#
loop_
_entity_poly.entity_id
_entity_poly.type
_entity_poly.pdbx_seq_one_letter_code
_entity_poly.pdbx_strand_id
1 'polypeptide(L)'
;MNRREFSALLPLFATASAFDPAEAQNAPAAASLSKLESGQFLEGAPHGPSATGRTQSRLLLGMLPDHIRLEAHVTTLAPGAPPEPIEHHKHTEMWLVREGEISLMTAGVTRTIKAGDMGLCIAGDEHSVSNASKTEPASYFVVTVGPPE
;
A
#
# COMPACT_ATOMS: atom_id res chain seq x y z
N MET A 1 -53.29 30.18 29.29
CA MET A 1 -51.81 30.18 29.31
C MET A 1 -51.37 29.91 27.88
N ASN A 2 -50.69 30.88 27.29
CA ASN A 2 -50.52 31.04 25.85
C ASN A 2 -49.46 30.10 25.22
N ARG A 3 -49.90 29.46 24.13
CA ARG A 3 -49.10 28.72 23.17
C ARG A 3 -48.31 29.67 22.23
N ARG A 4 -47.37 30.42 22.73
CA ARG A 4 -46.53 31.26 21.87
C ARG A 4 -45.25 31.53 22.64
N GLU A 5 -44.24 30.68 22.48
CA GLU A 5 -42.81 30.96 22.72
C GLU A 5 -41.95 29.68 22.63
N PHE A 6 -42.14 28.92 21.53
CA PHE A 6 -41.22 27.85 21.21
C PHE A 6 -40.83 27.88 19.71
N SER A 7 -40.42 29.08 19.29
CA SER A 7 -39.96 29.30 17.92
C SER A 7 -38.78 30.25 17.91
N ALA A 8 -37.70 29.88 18.52
CA ALA A 8 -36.42 30.59 18.30
C ALA A 8 -35.26 29.84 18.93
N LEU A 9 -34.84 28.68 18.38
CA LEU A 9 -33.49 28.11 18.59
C LEU A 9 -33.30 26.97 17.58
N LEU A 10 -33.19 27.31 16.31
CA LEU A 10 -32.49 26.57 15.30
C LEU A 10 -31.91 27.57 14.33
N PRO A 11 -30.62 27.82 14.45
CA PRO A 11 -29.88 27.83 13.21
C PRO A 11 -28.52 27.13 13.34
N LEU A 12 -28.05 26.71 12.21
CA LEU A 12 -26.69 26.52 11.83
C LEU A 12 -25.98 25.28 12.35
N PHE A 13 -26.22 24.16 11.69
CA PHE A 13 -25.11 23.28 11.27
C PHE A 13 -25.47 22.66 9.92
N ALA A 14 -25.45 23.46 8.88
CA ALA A 14 -25.44 22.99 7.50
C ALA A 14 -24.20 23.60 6.81
N THR A 15 -23.00 23.24 7.24
CA THR A 15 -21.85 23.28 6.35
C THR A 15 -21.86 21.98 5.58
N ALA A 16 -22.72 21.91 4.57
CA ALA A 16 -22.51 20.98 3.49
C ALA A 16 -21.18 21.37 2.85
N SER A 17 -20.13 20.61 3.11
CA SER A 17 -18.94 20.61 2.28
C SER A 17 -19.42 20.23 0.90
N ALA A 18 -19.58 21.23 0.04
CA ALA A 18 -19.76 20.99 -1.38
C ALA A 18 -18.50 20.28 -1.87
N PHE A 19 -18.57 18.98 -2.06
CA PHE A 19 -17.63 18.26 -2.89
C PHE A 19 -17.73 18.89 -4.27
N ASP A 20 -16.68 19.58 -4.69
CA ASP A 20 -16.59 20.15 -6.02
C ASP A 20 -16.43 19.00 -7.02
N PRO A 21 -17.42 18.69 -7.86
CA PRO A 21 -17.32 17.61 -8.84
C PRO A 21 -16.24 17.88 -9.91
N ALA A 22 -15.61 19.07 -9.92
CA ALA A 22 -14.53 19.42 -10.82
C ALA A 22 -13.17 18.80 -10.42
N GLU A 23 -12.96 18.44 -9.16
CA GLU A 23 -11.71 17.73 -8.75
C GLU A 23 -11.70 16.26 -9.17
N ALA A 24 -12.86 15.64 -9.35
CA ALA A 24 -12.93 14.25 -9.83
C ALA A 24 -12.58 14.07 -11.31
N GLN A 25 -12.46 15.15 -12.08
CA GLN A 25 -12.18 15.10 -13.53
C GLN A 25 -10.69 15.31 -13.89
N ASN A 26 -9.84 15.62 -12.92
CA ASN A 26 -8.40 15.85 -13.13
C ASN A 26 -7.50 14.79 -12.52
N ALA A 27 -7.99 13.61 -12.17
CA ALA A 27 -7.12 12.48 -11.93
C ALA A 27 -6.38 12.19 -13.26
N PRO A 28 -5.03 12.21 -13.30
CA PRO A 28 -4.32 11.86 -14.51
C PRO A 28 -4.80 10.48 -14.94
N ALA A 29 -5.23 10.35 -16.20
CA ALA A 29 -5.59 9.05 -16.76
C ALA A 29 -4.49 8.08 -16.42
N ALA A 30 -4.83 6.94 -15.81
CA ALA A 30 -3.86 5.93 -15.40
C ALA A 30 -2.93 5.67 -16.59
N ALA A 31 -1.67 6.08 -16.46
CA ALA A 31 -0.70 5.91 -17.53
C ALA A 31 -0.66 4.42 -17.86
N SER A 32 -0.93 4.06 -19.11
CA SER A 32 -0.91 2.67 -19.53
C SER A 32 0.47 2.10 -19.25
N LEU A 33 0.53 1.03 -18.44
CA LEU A 33 1.80 0.38 -18.14
C LEU A 33 2.43 -0.16 -19.42
N SER A 34 3.73 0.04 -19.57
CA SER A 34 4.48 -0.46 -20.72
C SER A 34 4.54 -1.99 -20.69
N LYS A 35 4.57 -2.60 -21.86
CA LYS A 35 4.86 -4.03 -21.99
C LYS A 35 6.26 -4.32 -21.46
N LEU A 36 6.39 -5.37 -20.67
CA LEU A 36 7.67 -5.86 -20.19
C LEU A 36 8.30 -6.77 -21.25
N GLU A 37 9.59 -6.59 -21.43
CA GLU A 37 10.43 -7.46 -22.26
C GLU A 37 11.44 -8.19 -21.39
N SER A 38 11.89 -9.36 -21.83
CA SER A 38 12.94 -10.11 -21.12
C SER A 38 14.23 -9.29 -21.06
N GLY A 39 14.84 -9.22 -19.88
CA GLY A 39 16.05 -8.43 -19.70
C GLY A 39 16.51 -8.35 -18.27
N GLN A 40 17.48 -7.48 -18.04
CA GLN A 40 17.99 -7.14 -16.71
C GLN A 40 17.28 -5.90 -16.21
N PHE A 41 16.84 -5.95 -14.98
CA PHE A 41 16.22 -4.81 -14.28
C PHE A 41 17.10 -4.45 -13.09
N LEU A 42 17.54 -3.20 -13.05
CA LEU A 42 18.38 -2.68 -11.99
C LEU A 42 17.53 -2.05 -10.90
N GLU A 43 17.95 -2.19 -9.66
CA GLU A 43 17.30 -1.54 -8.53
C GLU A 43 17.39 -0.02 -8.68
N GLY A 44 16.24 0.65 -8.67
CA GLY A 44 16.15 2.10 -8.75
C GLY A 44 16.59 2.79 -7.46
N ALA A 45 16.69 4.13 -7.50
CA ALA A 45 16.96 4.90 -6.29
C ALA A 45 15.84 4.73 -5.27
N PRO A 46 16.17 4.62 -3.96
CA PRO A 46 15.16 4.58 -2.91
C PRO A 46 14.29 5.85 -2.93
N HIS A 47 13.00 5.67 -2.73
CA HIS A 47 12.01 6.74 -2.59
C HIS A 47 11.00 6.39 -1.50
N GLY A 48 10.23 7.37 -1.04
CA GLY A 48 9.18 7.19 -0.04
C GLY A 48 9.35 8.12 1.17
N PRO A 49 8.32 8.22 1.99
CA PRO A 49 8.32 9.11 3.13
C PRO A 49 9.26 8.59 4.23
N SER A 50 10.37 9.27 4.45
CA SER A 50 11.27 8.98 5.59
C SER A 50 10.55 9.07 6.95
N ALA A 51 9.46 9.84 7.03
CA ALA A 51 8.66 9.99 8.24
C ALA A 51 8.00 8.70 8.73
N THR A 52 7.73 7.75 7.84
CA THR A 52 7.17 6.43 8.21
C THR A 52 8.25 5.39 8.46
N GLY A 53 9.52 5.74 8.26
CA GLY A 53 10.61 4.78 8.33
C GLY A 53 10.59 3.72 7.22
N ARG A 54 9.87 3.96 6.13
CA ARG A 54 9.71 3.05 4.98
C ARG A 54 10.24 3.70 3.72
N THR A 55 11.09 2.98 2.98
CA THR A 55 11.54 3.37 1.64
C THR A 55 11.40 2.21 0.67
N GLN A 56 11.19 2.53 -0.58
CA GLN A 56 11.07 1.53 -1.66
C GLN A 56 12.05 1.84 -2.79
N SER A 57 12.61 0.79 -3.38
CA SER A 57 13.43 0.83 -4.59
C SER A 57 12.78 -0.04 -5.65
N ARG A 58 12.24 0.56 -6.70
CA ARG A 58 11.57 -0.20 -7.76
C ARG A 58 12.58 -0.90 -8.65
N LEU A 59 12.30 -2.16 -8.99
CA LEU A 59 13.02 -2.91 -10.01
C LEU A 59 12.28 -2.88 -11.33
N LEU A 60 11.01 -3.24 -11.33
CA LEU A 60 10.18 -3.25 -12.54
C LEU A 60 8.72 -2.96 -12.21
N LEU A 61 8.02 -2.44 -13.20
CA LEU A 61 6.57 -2.32 -13.22
C LEU A 61 6.12 -2.31 -14.68
N GLY A 62 5.24 -3.22 -15.06
CA GLY A 62 4.71 -3.25 -16.43
C GLY A 62 3.74 -4.40 -16.66
N MET A 63 3.46 -4.62 -17.92
CA MET A 63 2.50 -5.61 -18.38
C MET A 63 3.21 -6.80 -19.01
N LEU A 64 2.87 -7.98 -18.56
CA LEU A 64 3.13 -9.26 -19.22
C LEU A 64 2.07 -9.54 -20.30
N PRO A 65 2.25 -10.56 -21.14
CA PRO A 65 1.16 -11.07 -21.99
C PRO A 65 -0.11 -11.34 -21.18
N ASP A 66 -1.26 -11.42 -21.85
CA ASP A 66 -2.57 -11.70 -21.27
C ASP A 66 -3.04 -10.69 -20.21
N HIS A 67 -2.59 -9.43 -20.33
CA HIS A 67 -2.96 -8.32 -19.44
C HIS A 67 -2.63 -8.57 -17.96
N ILE A 68 -1.56 -9.29 -17.69
CA ILE A 68 -1.06 -9.52 -16.33
C ILE A 68 -0.11 -8.37 -15.94
N ARG A 69 -0.44 -7.64 -14.87
CA ARG A 69 0.48 -6.68 -14.26
C ARG A 69 1.53 -7.43 -13.45
N LEU A 70 2.78 -7.04 -13.62
CA LEU A 70 3.89 -7.49 -12.79
C LEU A 70 4.61 -6.27 -12.23
N GLU A 71 4.83 -6.26 -10.93
CA GLU A 71 5.69 -5.31 -10.25
C GLU A 71 6.68 -6.06 -9.37
N ALA A 72 7.88 -5.51 -9.24
CA ALA A 72 8.85 -5.94 -8.25
C ALA A 72 9.59 -4.74 -7.67
N HIS A 73 9.76 -4.74 -6.36
CA HIS A 73 10.50 -3.71 -5.64
C HIS A 73 11.14 -4.26 -4.37
N VAL A 74 12.10 -3.52 -3.83
CA VAL A 74 12.65 -3.75 -2.50
C VAL A 74 12.07 -2.71 -1.56
N THR A 75 11.62 -3.14 -0.39
CA THR A 75 11.24 -2.26 0.71
C THR A 75 12.23 -2.39 1.84
N THR A 76 12.64 -1.26 2.40
CA THR A 76 13.46 -1.19 3.61
C THR A 76 12.66 -0.49 4.71
N LEU A 77 12.69 -1.08 5.90
CA LEU A 77 12.03 -0.58 7.11
C LEU A 77 13.07 -0.18 8.14
N ALA A 78 12.99 1.05 8.63
CA ALA A 78 13.77 1.46 9.80
C ALA A 78 13.37 0.66 11.05
N PRO A 79 14.23 0.61 12.08
CA PRO A 79 13.87 0.03 13.37
C PRO A 79 12.55 0.60 13.90
N GLY A 80 11.62 -0.26 14.28
CA GLY A 80 10.31 0.13 14.80
C GLY A 80 9.37 0.82 13.80
N ALA A 81 9.64 0.72 12.51
CA ALA A 81 8.72 1.23 11.49
C ALA A 81 7.30 0.65 11.71
N PRO A 82 6.26 1.51 11.78
CA PRO A 82 4.91 1.08 12.08
C PRO A 82 4.32 0.23 10.95
N PRO A 83 3.21 -0.48 11.24
CA PRO A 83 2.45 -1.16 10.20
C PRO A 83 2.01 -0.15 9.12
N GLU A 84 2.05 -0.58 7.88
CA GLU A 84 1.30 0.07 6.82
C GLU A 84 -0.20 -0.10 7.06
N PRO A 85 -1.05 0.75 6.46
CA PRO A 85 -2.48 0.53 6.46
C PRO A 85 -2.82 -0.89 6.02
N ILE A 86 -3.91 -1.44 6.52
CA ILE A 86 -4.42 -2.71 6.01
C ILE A 86 -4.95 -2.47 4.61
N GLU A 87 -4.42 -3.20 3.65
CA GLU A 87 -4.77 -3.11 2.23
C GLU A 87 -5.23 -4.47 1.70
N HIS A 88 -5.95 -4.45 0.60
CA HIS A 88 -6.31 -5.63 -0.18
C HIS A 88 -6.28 -5.25 -1.66
N HIS A 89 -5.79 -6.16 -2.49
CA HIS A 89 -5.56 -5.91 -3.90
C HIS A 89 -6.17 -7.01 -4.77
N LYS A 90 -6.37 -6.71 -6.06
CA LYS A 90 -6.79 -7.69 -7.06
C LYS A 90 -5.63 -8.57 -7.54
N HIS A 91 -4.40 -8.24 -7.14
CA HIS A 91 -3.21 -9.03 -7.43
C HIS A 91 -2.74 -9.82 -6.21
N THR A 92 -1.99 -10.87 -6.45
CA THR A 92 -1.30 -11.65 -5.41
C THR A 92 0.03 -10.99 -5.11
N GLU A 93 0.43 -10.95 -3.83
CA GLU A 93 1.71 -10.42 -3.38
C GLU A 93 2.56 -11.49 -2.70
N MET A 94 3.87 -11.41 -2.92
CA MET A 94 4.87 -12.24 -2.29
C MET A 94 5.95 -11.38 -1.67
N TRP A 95 6.36 -11.72 -0.45
CA TRP A 95 7.45 -11.06 0.27
C TRP A 95 8.57 -12.06 0.54
N LEU A 96 9.77 -11.79 0.06
CA LEU A 96 10.98 -12.54 0.43
C LEU A 96 11.83 -11.66 1.34
N VAL A 97 11.95 -12.02 2.61
CA VAL A 97 12.75 -11.25 3.58
C VAL A 97 14.24 -11.40 3.25
N ARG A 98 14.91 -10.28 3.02
CA ARG A 98 16.35 -10.20 2.71
C ARG A 98 17.18 -10.05 3.97
N GLU A 99 16.73 -9.16 4.88
CA GLU A 99 17.44 -8.81 6.11
C GLU A 99 16.44 -8.54 7.23
N GLY A 100 16.84 -8.85 8.47
CA GLY A 100 16.04 -8.60 9.66
C GLY A 100 14.80 -9.49 9.75
N GLU A 101 13.76 -8.95 10.38
CA GLU A 101 12.50 -9.63 10.63
C GLU A 101 11.33 -8.68 10.36
N ILE A 102 10.29 -9.17 9.73
CA ILE A 102 9.04 -8.43 9.54
C ILE A 102 7.87 -9.11 10.23
N SER A 103 6.93 -8.32 10.71
CA SER A 103 5.61 -8.78 11.13
C SER A 103 4.68 -8.65 9.94
N LEU A 104 4.28 -9.77 9.38
CA LEU A 104 3.38 -9.86 8.23
C LEU A 104 2.01 -10.35 8.68
N MET A 105 0.99 -9.55 8.47
CA MET A 105 -0.41 -9.95 8.62
C MET A 105 -0.96 -10.28 7.23
N THR A 106 -1.56 -11.45 7.08
CA THR A 106 -2.31 -11.87 5.87
C THR A 106 -3.58 -12.59 6.29
N ALA A 107 -4.72 -12.27 5.66
CA ALA A 107 -6.02 -12.86 5.96
C ALA A 107 -6.34 -12.88 7.47
N GLY A 108 -6.06 -11.78 8.17
CA GLY A 108 -6.29 -11.63 9.62
C GLY A 108 -5.31 -12.37 10.54
N VAL A 109 -4.30 -13.07 10.01
CA VAL A 109 -3.32 -13.80 10.80
C VAL A 109 -1.95 -13.15 10.72
N THR A 110 -1.41 -12.71 11.84
CA THR A 110 -0.07 -12.11 11.93
C THR A 110 0.99 -13.15 12.23
N ARG A 111 2.11 -13.09 11.50
CA ARG A 111 3.29 -13.94 11.68
C ARG A 111 4.55 -13.10 11.60
N THR A 112 5.55 -13.44 12.41
CA THR A 112 6.91 -12.92 12.23
C THR A 112 7.65 -13.84 11.28
N ILE A 113 8.22 -13.28 10.22
CA ILE A 113 9.08 -13.97 9.25
C ILE A 113 10.41 -13.24 9.16
N LYS A 114 11.49 -13.98 8.95
CA LYS A 114 12.87 -13.50 9.00
C LYS A 114 13.61 -13.72 7.70
N ALA A 115 14.82 -13.20 7.62
CA ALA A 115 15.69 -13.35 6.46
C ALA A 115 15.71 -14.80 5.93
N GLY A 116 15.40 -14.96 4.65
CA GLY A 116 15.25 -16.25 3.96
C GLY A 116 13.81 -16.81 3.95
N ASP A 117 12.91 -16.32 4.80
CA ASP A 117 11.51 -16.73 4.78
C ASP A 117 10.72 -15.95 3.71
N MET A 118 9.63 -16.55 3.26
CA MET A 118 8.71 -15.96 2.29
C MET A 118 7.30 -15.92 2.85
N GLY A 119 6.61 -14.80 2.60
CA GLY A 119 5.18 -14.61 2.81
C GLY A 119 4.42 -14.58 1.50
N LEU A 120 3.13 -14.89 1.56
CA LEU A 120 2.20 -14.84 0.44
C LEU A 120 0.87 -14.27 0.91
N CYS A 121 0.32 -13.34 0.15
CA CYS A 121 -1.07 -12.89 0.25
C CYS A 121 -1.76 -13.11 -1.09
N ILE A 122 -2.82 -13.87 -1.09
CA ILE A 122 -3.61 -14.16 -2.29
C ILE A 122 -4.50 -12.95 -2.60
N ALA A 123 -4.72 -12.69 -3.88
CA ALA A 123 -5.60 -11.64 -4.36
C ALA A 123 -6.93 -11.60 -3.59
N GLY A 124 -7.29 -10.43 -3.07
CA GLY A 124 -8.50 -10.20 -2.28
C GLY A 124 -8.33 -10.36 -0.77
N ASP A 125 -7.27 -11.00 -0.30
CA ASP A 125 -6.98 -11.08 1.14
C ASP A 125 -6.37 -9.76 1.65
N GLU A 126 -6.68 -9.44 2.90
CA GLU A 126 -6.08 -8.29 3.59
C GLU A 126 -4.64 -8.59 4.02
N HIS A 127 -3.79 -7.58 3.95
CA HIS A 127 -2.42 -7.65 4.46
C HIS A 127 -1.94 -6.34 5.07
N SER A 128 -0.89 -6.45 5.86
CA SER A 128 -0.14 -5.32 6.43
C SER A 128 1.25 -5.81 6.86
N VAL A 129 2.25 -4.96 6.66
CA VAL A 129 3.64 -5.26 7.00
C VAL A 129 4.21 -4.20 7.93
N SER A 130 4.96 -4.62 8.95
CA SER A 130 5.73 -3.76 9.84
C SER A 130 7.10 -4.35 10.14
N ASN A 131 8.02 -3.54 10.67
CA ASN A 131 9.26 -4.07 11.21
C ASN A 131 8.96 -4.75 12.56
N ALA A 132 9.33 -6.02 12.71
CA ALA A 132 9.15 -6.76 13.97
C ALA A 132 10.16 -6.32 15.05
N SER A 133 11.30 -5.74 14.64
CA SER A 133 12.34 -5.25 15.54
C SER A 133 12.22 -3.75 15.79
N LYS A 134 12.47 -3.34 17.04
CA LYS A 134 12.57 -1.93 17.43
C LYS A 134 13.99 -1.39 17.36
N THR A 135 14.98 -2.24 17.14
CA THR A 135 16.40 -1.89 17.19
C THR A 135 17.14 -2.16 15.88
N GLU A 136 16.64 -3.09 15.08
CA GLU A 136 17.28 -3.50 13.82
C GLU A 136 16.40 -3.12 12.63
N PRO A 137 16.99 -2.71 11.50
CA PRO A 137 16.27 -2.53 10.26
C PRO A 137 15.83 -3.88 9.68
N ALA A 138 14.88 -3.83 8.75
CA ALA A 138 14.50 -4.99 7.96
C ALA A 138 14.38 -4.61 6.49
N SER A 139 14.63 -5.54 5.59
CA SER A 139 14.35 -5.36 4.17
C SER A 139 13.78 -6.62 3.54
N TYR A 140 12.92 -6.41 2.55
CA TYR A 140 12.28 -7.50 1.84
C TYR A 140 12.05 -7.14 0.37
N PHE A 141 12.06 -8.17 -0.45
CA PHE A 141 11.72 -8.11 -1.85
C PHE A 141 10.24 -8.41 -2.01
N VAL A 142 9.54 -7.60 -2.79
CA VAL A 142 8.12 -7.78 -3.09
C VAL A 142 7.95 -8.10 -4.57
N VAL A 143 7.10 -9.05 -4.87
CA VAL A 143 6.59 -9.31 -6.21
C VAL A 143 5.07 -9.30 -6.16
N THR A 144 4.46 -8.47 -7.00
CA THR A 144 3.02 -8.45 -7.19
C THR A 144 2.66 -8.93 -8.60
N VAL A 145 1.69 -9.80 -8.71
CA VAL A 145 1.25 -10.36 -9.98
C VAL A 145 -0.26 -10.52 -10.03
N GLY A 146 -0.89 -10.01 -11.08
CA GLY A 146 -2.34 -10.10 -11.24
C GLY A 146 -2.89 -9.13 -12.29
N PRO A 147 -4.21 -8.91 -12.29
CA PRO A 147 -4.80 -7.91 -13.17
C PRO A 147 -4.31 -6.50 -12.79
N PRO A 148 -4.31 -5.53 -13.72
CA PRO A 148 -4.07 -4.13 -13.40
C PRO A 148 -5.19 -3.58 -12.51
N GLU A 149 -4.84 -2.65 -11.64
CA GLU A 149 -5.76 -1.87 -10.78
C GLU A 149 -5.84 -0.44 -11.23
#